data_14e4ae7886ad442383c1d1ce7fe090be
#
_entry.id   14e4ae7886ad442383c1d1ce7fe090be
#
_cell.length_a   1.000
_cell.length_b   1.000
_cell.length_c   1.000
_cell.angle_alpha   90.00
_cell.angle_beta   90.00
_cell.angle_gamma   90.00
#
_symmetry.space_group_name_H-M   'P 1'
#
loop_
_entity.id
_entity.type
_entity.pdbx_description
1 polymer ?
#
loop_
_entity_poly.entity_id
_entity_poly.type
_entity_poly.pdbx_seq_one_letter_code
_entity_poly.pdbx_strand_id
1 'polypeptide(L)'
;MKNISLHWKILIGMALGVLFGFIMSTVNGGGVFISNWIKPFGTIFINSLKLIAIPLILASLIKGVSDLKDISKLSSMGTITITTYLTTTVIAVSVGLLLVNIVKPGDSITEKTRTELIGQYDSDAEKKRNAAAESKEAGPLQPLVDLVPSNFVAAASDNKNMLQVIFFSILFGISMILIPPNKAKPIKDFFDSFNEVVLKIIDII
;
A
#
# COMPACT_ATOMS: atom_id res chain seq x y z
N MET A 1 -11.89 30.43 12.96
CA MET A 1 -10.55 29.99 12.53
C MET A 1 -10.67 29.50 11.10
N LYS A 2 -10.00 30.16 10.13
CA LYS A 2 -10.03 29.75 8.71
C LYS A 2 -9.66 28.27 8.61
N ASN A 3 -10.49 27.47 7.94
CA ASN A 3 -10.24 26.06 7.72
C ASN A 3 -9.00 25.87 6.83
N ILE A 4 -7.86 25.62 7.49
CA ILE A 4 -6.63 25.25 6.80
C ILE A 4 -6.91 23.92 6.10
N SER A 5 -6.68 23.84 4.78
CA SER A 5 -6.88 22.63 4.02
C SER A 5 -5.97 21.49 4.51
N LEU A 6 -6.39 20.24 4.35
CA LEU A 6 -5.72 19.05 4.89
C LEU A 6 -4.24 18.98 4.51
N HIS A 7 -3.90 19.30 3.26
CA HIS A 7 -2.51 19.28 2.79
C HIS A 7 -1.60 20.27 3.55
N TRP A 8 -2.10 21.47 3.89
CA TRP A 8 -1.33 22.40 4.69
C TRP A 8 -1.13 21.92 6.14
N LYS A 9 -2.13 21.24 6.72
CA LYS A 9 -1.97 20.63 8.06
C LYS A 9 -0.89 19.56 8.06
N ILE A 10 -0.83 18.74 7.00
CA ILE A 10 0.21 17.71 6.84
C ILE A 10 1.59 18.35 6.71
N LEU A 11 1.76 19.34 5.82
CA LEU A 11 3.04 20.02 5.62
C LEU A 11 3.55 20.70 6.90
N ILE A 12 2.67 21.38 7.61
CA ILE A 12 3.02 22.01 8.89
C ILE A 12 3.42 20.94 9.93
N GLY A 13 2.65 19.84 10.02
CA GLY A 13 2.98 18.72 10.91
C GLY A 13 4.33 18.10 10.60
N MET A 14 4.66 17.90 9.32
CA MET A 14 5.97 17.40 8.88
C MET A 14 7.10 18.37 9.26
N ALA A 15 6.93 19.67 8.99
CA ALA A 15 7.94 20.68 9.34
C ALA A 15 8.18 20.74 10.85
N LEU A 16 7.11 20.71 11.65
CA LEU A 16 7.21 20.67 13.12
C LEU A 16 7.87 19.38 13.61
N GLY A 17 7.56 18.22 12.99
CA GLY A 17 8.19 16.94 13.32
C GLY A 17 9.70 16.94 13.06
N VAL A 18 10.13 17.47 11.92
CA VAL A 18 11.56 17.62 11.59
C VAL A 18 12.26 18.56 12.57
N LEU A 19 11.65 19.72 12.86
CA LEU A 19 12.21 20.67 13.80
C LEU A 19 12.35 20.07 15.21
N PHE A 20 11.32 19.38 15.67
CA PHE A 20 11.34 18.69 16.96
C PHE A 20 12.41 17.58 17.00
N GLY A 21 12.50 16.76 15.96
CA GLY A 21 13.52 15.72 15.83
C GLY A 21 14.93 16.29 15.86
N PHE A 22 15.16 17.41 15.17
CA PHE A 22 16.44 18.12 15.17
C PHE A 22 16.80 18.64 16.58
N ILE A 23 15.87 19.29 17.28
CA ILE A 23 16.09 19.77 18.65
C ILE A 23 16.40 18.57 19.56
N MET A 24 15.64 17.49 19.49
CA MET A 24 15.86 16.31 20.33
C MET A 24 17.18 15.59 20.03
N SER A 25 17.71 15.70 18.81
CA SER A 25 19.01 15.12 18.47
C SER A 25 20.18 15.80 19.18
N THR A 26 20.02 17.05 19.63
CA THR A 26 21.03 17.81 20.39
C THR A 26 20.94 17.60 21.91
N VAL A 27 19.86 16.97 22.39
CA VAL A 27 19.60 16.72 23.82
C VAL A 27 20.11 15.33 24.22
N ASN A 28 20.87 15.24 25.31
CA ASN A 28 21.29 13.94 25.85
C ASN A 28 20.07 13.08 26.22
N GLY A 29 19.98 11.88 25.63
CA GLY A 29 18.82 11.00 25.81
C GLY A 29 17.61 11.31 24.92
N GLY A 30 17.66 12.35 24.07
CA GLY A 30 16.56 12.75 23.20
C GLY A 30 16.16 11.66 22.21
N GLY A 31 17.13 10.91 21.66
CA GLY A 31 16.85 9.76 20.78
C GLY A 31 16.07 8.64 21.50
N VAL A 32 16.42 8.36 22.75
CA VAL A 32 15.71 7.37 23.59
C VAL A 32 14.29 7.87 23.89
N PHE A 33 14.13 9.15 24.21
CA PHE A 33 12.82 9.74 24.42
C PHE A 33 11.92 9.61 23.18
N ILE A 34 12.44 9.98 22.01
CA ILE A 34 11.68 9.86 20.75
C ILE A 34 11.29 8.40 20.51
N SER A 35 12.23 7.45 20.68
CA SER A 35 11.98 6.04 20.44
C SER A 35 10.91 5.45 21.35
N ASN A 36 10.91 5.85 22.62
CA ASN A 36 10.02 5.27 23.63
C ASN A 36 8.64 5.98 23.72
N TRP A 37 8.59 7.27 23.42
CA TRP A 37 7.38 8.07 23.65
C TRP A 37 6.72 8.62 22.38
N ILE A 38 7.49 8.95 21.35
CA ILE A 38 6.94 9.55 20.13
C ILE A 38 6.72 8.49 19.04
N LYS A 39 7.71 7.65 18.79
CA LYS A 39 7.65 6.59 17.76
C LYS A 39 6.44 5.66 17.92
N PRO A 40 5.99 5.27 19.14
CA PRO A 40 4.79 4.43 19.29
C PRO A 40 3.54 5.04 18.67
N PHE A 41 3.32 6.37 18.79
CA PHE A 41 2.17 7.02 18.15
C PHE A 41 2.22 6.91 16.61
N GLY A 42 3.40 7.11 16.02
CA GLY A 42 3.58 6.90 14.59
C GLY A 42 3.34 5.44 14.18
N THR A 43 3.79 4.49 15.01
CA THR A 43 3.56 3.06 14.78
C THR A 43 2.07 2.70 14.87
N ILE A 44 1.35 3.23 15.87
CA ILE A 44 -0.11 3.06 16.00
C ILE A 44 -0.82 3.60 14.76
N PHE A 45 -0.48 4.81 14.31
CA PHE A 45 -1.06 5.40 13.10
C PHE A 45 -0.83 4.53 11.86
N ILE A 46 0.39 4.09 11.60
CA ILE A 46 0.71 3.22 10.47
C ILE A 46 -0.02 1.86 10.58
N ASN A 47 -0.10 1.29 11.78
CA ASN A 47 -0.82 0.04 11.99
C ASN A 47 -2.33 0.22 11.78
N SER A 48 -2.90 1.36 12.18
CA SER A 48 -4.31 1.68 11.91
C SER A 48 -4.60 1.78 10.41
N LEU A 49 -3.70 2.40 9.62
CA LEU A 49 -3.82 2.41 8.16
C LEU A 49 -3.72 1.01 7.54
N LYS A 50 -2.80 0.17 8.04
CA LYS A 50 -2.66 -1.22 7.59
C LYS A 50 -3.87 -2.09 7.94
N LEU A 51 -4.48 -1.85 9.10
CA LEU A 51 -5.66 -2.58 9.57
C LEU A 51 -6.84 -2.44 8.61
N ILE A 52 -7.01 -1.25 8.02
CA ILE A 52 -8.15 -0.96 7.15
C ILE A 52 -7.94 -1.49 5.72
N ALA A 53 -6.71 -1.72 5.30
CA ALA A 53 -6.39 -2.01 3.91
C ALA A 53 -7.19 -3.21 3.36
N ILE A 54 -7.21 -4.32 4.05
CA ILE A 54 -7.91 -5.53 3.61
C ILE A 54 -9.43 -5.39 3.64
N PRO A 55 -10.07 -4.91 4.74
CA PRO A 55 -11.50 -4.63 4.74
C PRO A 55 -11.92 -3.64 3.65
N LEU A 56 -11.13 -2.60 3.38
CA LEU A 56 -11.41 -1.61 2.35
C LEU A 56 -11.37 -2.22 0.95
N ILE A 57 -10.32 -3.03 0.65
CA ILE A 57 -10.19 -3.72 -0.62
C ILE A 57 -11.40 -4.64 -0.85
N LEU A 58 -11.74 -5.46 0.12
CA LEU A 58 -12.90 -6.36 0.04
C LEU A 58 -14.19 -5.58 -0.22
N ALA A 59 -14.50 -4.63 0.65
CA ALA A 59 -15.74 -3.88 0.58
C ALA A 59 -15.87 -3.11 -0.75
N SER A 60 -14.86 -2.31 -1.09
CA SER A 60 -14.91 -1.42 -2.26
C SER A 60 -14.85 -2.16 -3.59
N LEU A 61 -14.02 -3.22 -3.71
CA LEU A 61 -13.93 -3.98 -4.94
C LEU A 61 -15.15 -4.86 -5.19
N ILE A 62 -15.64 -5.57 -4.17
CA ILE A 62 -16.84 -6.40 -4.32
C ILE A 62 -18.03 -5.50 -4.69
N LYS A 63 -18.21 -4.36 -3.99
CA LYS A 63 -19.22 -3.37 -4.33
C LYS A 63 -19.04 -2.89 -5.76
N GLY A 64 -17.86 -2.35 -6.10
CA GLY A 64 -17.59 -1.76 -7.41
C GLY A 64 -17.78 -2.73 -8.56
N VAL A 65 -17.35 -3.99 -8.43
CA VAL A 65 -17.54 -5.02 -9.46
C VAL A 65 -19.01 -5.44 -9.54
N SER A 66 -19.69 -5.66 -8.42
CA SER A 66 -21.09 -6.08 -8.39
C SER A 66 -22.07 -5.01 -8.90
N ASP A 67 -21.67 -3.74 -8.93
CA ASP A 67 -22.45 -2.63 -9.50
C ASP A 67 -22.39 -2.58 -11.03
N LEU A 68 -21.49 -3.31 -11.68
CA LEU A 68 -21.40 -3.37 -13.11
C LEU A 68 -22.59 -4.17 -13.68
N LYS A 69 -23.28 -3.56 -14.65
CA LYS A 69 -24.43 -4.19 -15.34
C LYS A 69 -23.99 -5.18 -16.42
N ASP A 70 -22.72 -5.16 -16.83
CA ASP A 70 -22.22 -5.94 -17.95
C ASP A 70 -20.73 -6.28 -17.73
N ILE A 71 -20.42 -7.58 -17.80
CA ILE A 71 -19.05 -8.11 -17.64
C ILE A 71 -18.13 -7.65 -18.77
N SER A 72 -18.68 -7.37 -19.96
CA SER A 72 -17.90 -6.87 -21.10
C SER A 72 -17.23 -5.53 -20.81
N LYS A 73 -17.88 -4.68 -20.03
CA LYS A 73 -17.31 -3.42 -19.54
C LYS A 73 -16.12 -3.63 -18.61
N LEU A 74 -16.16 -4.67 -17.78
CA LEU A 74 -15.05 -5.03 -16.89
C LEU A 74 -13.79 -5.38 -17.69
N SER A 75 -13.94 -6.16 -18.79
CA SER A 75 -12.82 -6.52 -19.66
C SER A 75 -12.18 -5.29 -20.33
N SER A 76 -13.00 -4.41 -20.88
CA SER A 76 -12.51 -3.16 -21.50
C SER A 76 -11.82 -2.24 -20.50
N MET A 77 -12.45 -2.00 -19.34
CA MET A 77 -11.87 -1.20 -18.26
C MET A 77 -10.56 -1.82 -17.73
N GLY A 78 -10.53 -3.16 -17.57
CA GLY A 78 -9.34 -3.88 -17.14
C GLY A 78 -8.17 -3.68 -18.09
N THR A 79 -8.40 -3.83 -19.40
CA THR A 79 -7.36 -3.64 -20.41
C THR A 79 -6.80 -2.21 -20.39
N ILE A 80 -7.68 -1.20 -20.35
CA ILE A 80 -7.26 0.21 -20.30
C ILE A 80 -6.47 0.47 -19.02
N THR A 81 -6.93 -0.01 -17.88
CA THR A 81 -6.26 0.17 -16.58
C THR A 81 -4.87 -0.46 -16.58
N ILE A 82 -4.74 -1.71 -17.02
CA ILE A 82 -3.47 -2.42 -17.07
C ILE A 82 -2.49 -1.69 -18.02
N THR A 83 -2.94 -1.32 -19.21
CA THR A 83 -2.09 -0.61 -20.18
C THR A 83 -1.63 0.74 -19.63
N THR A 84 -2.53 1.51 -19.04
CA THR A 84 -2.19 2.79 -18.42
C THR A 84 -1.21 2.60 -17.26
N TYR A 85 -1.45 1.62 -16.40
CA TYR A 85 -0.58 1.32 -15.26
C TYR A 85 0.83 0.92 -15.71
N LEU A 86 0.95 0.01 -16.67
CA LEU A 86 2.25 -0.41 -17.21
C LEU A 86 3.00 0.78 -17.84
N THR A 87 2.31 1.59 -18.64
CA THR A 87 2.91 2.77 -19.29
C THR A 87 3.40 3.78 -18.26
N THR A 88 2.58 4.12 -17.28
CA THR A 88 2.96 5.07 -16.22
C THR A 88 4.09 4.53 -15.34
N THR A 89 4.10 3.23 -15.07
CA THR A 89 5.17 2.57 -14.30
C THR A 89 6.51 2.64 -15.06
N VAL A 90 6.52 2.31 -16.35
CA VAL A 90 7.74 2.41 -17.18
C VAL A 90 8.25 3.84 -17.18
N ILE A 91 7.39 4.84 -17.37
CA ILE A 91 7.78 6.25 -17.35
C ILE A 91 8.34 6.63 -15.97
N ALA A 92 7.66 6.29 -14.89
CA ALA A 92 8.09 6.64 -13.53
C ALA A 92 9.44 6.02 -13.17
N VAL A 93 9.65 4.73 -13.50
CA VAL A 93 10.92 4.03 -13.29
C VAL A 93 12.03 4.66 -14.12
N SER A 94 11.76 4.97 -15.39
CA SER A 94 12.75 5.61 -16.28
C SER A 94 13.15 6.99 -15.76
N VAL A 95 12.20 7.81 -15.33
CA VAL A 95 12.48 9.14 -14.75
C VAL A 95 13.26 8.98 -13.43
N GLY A 96 12.87 8.04 -12.55
CA GLY A 96 13.57 7.78 -11.31
C GLY A 96 15.04 7.37 -11.53
N LEU A 97 15.29 6.45 -12.47
CA LEU A 97 16.64 6.01 -12.84
C LEU A 97 17.46 7.15 -13.45
N LEU A 98 16.86 7.95 -14.34
CA LEU A 98 17.54 9.12 -14.92
C LEU A 98 17.96 10.11 -13.83
N LEU A 99 17.05 10.46 -12.91
CA LEU A 99 17.35 11.39 -11.82
C LEU A 99 18.46 10.86 -10.91
N VAL A 100 18.40 9.58 -10.51
CA VAL A 100 19.45 8.99 -9.65
C VAL A 100 20.80 8.98 -10.35
N ASN A 101 20.85 8.69 -11.67
CA ASN A 101 22.10 8.68 -12.44
C ASN A 101 22.67 10.08 -12.66
N ILE A 102 21.83 11.11 -12.76
CA ILE A 102 22.28 12.52 -12.94
C ILE A 102 22.70 13.11 -11.59
N VAL A 103 21.86 12.97 -10.55
CA VAL A 103 22.07 13.60 -9.24
C VAL A 103 23.13 12.86 -8.41
N LYS A 104 23.26 11.53 -8.60
CA LYS A 104 24.19 10.65 -7.88
C LYS A 104 24.22 10.95 -6.37
N PRO A 105 23.08 10.86 -5.67
CA PRO A 105 22.99 11.31 -4.27
C PRO A 105 23.95 10.55 -3.34
N GLY A 106 24.41 9.36 -3.74
CA GLY A 106 25.41 8.56 -2.99
C GLY A 106 26.82 9.16 -2.99
N ASP A 107 27.18 9.96 -3.96
CA ASP A 107 28.55 10.53 -4.07
C ASP A 107 28.78 11.65 -3.02
N SER A 108 27.73 12.22 -2.45
CA SER A 108 27.79 13.29 -1.45
C SER A 108 27.91 12.78 -0.01
N ILE A 109 27.88 11.43 0.20
CA ILE A 109 27.91 10.83 1.52
C ILE A 109 29.35 10.49 1.90
N THR A 110 29.80 10.89 3.12
CA THR A 110 31.13 10.54 3.62
C THR A 110 31.27 9.02 3.81
N GLU A 111 32.47 8.47 3.60
CA GLU A 111 32.74 7.02 3.78
C GLU A 111 32.32 6.51 5.17
N LYS A 112 32.49 7.31 6.21
CA LYS A 112 32.05 6.96 7.56
C LYS A 112 30.54 6.78 7.64
N THR A 113 29.77 7.75 7.15
CA THR A 113 28.30 7.67 7.13
C THR A 113 27.81 6.53 6.23
N ARG A 114 28.50 6.28 5.13
CA ARG A 114 28.19 5.16 4.23
C ARG A 114 28.36 3.81 4.93
N THR A 115 29.46 3.61 5.65
CA THR A 115 29.71 2.37 6.40
C THR A 115 28.69 2.16 7.52
N GLU A 116 28.32 3.23 8.24
CA GLU A 116 27.29 3.19 9.29
C GLU A 116 25.91 2.83 8.69
N LEU A 117 25.51 3.45 7.58
CA LEU A 117 24.25 3.16 6.89
C LEU A 117 24.22 1.74 6.34
N ILE A 118 25.31 1.27 5.70
CA ILE A 118 25.40 -0.11 5.22
C ILE A 118 25.21 -1.08 6.40
N GLY A 119 25.96 -0.91 7.50
CA GLY A 119 25.82 -1.78 8.66
C GLY A 119 24.43 -1.77 9.29
N GLN A 120 23.72 -0.65 9.23
CA GLN A 120 22.37 -0.52 9.79
C GLN A 120 21.27 -1.12 8.89
N TYR A 121 21.45 -1.08 7.57
CA TYR A 121 20.41 -1.49 6.60
C TYR A 121 20.79 -2.73 5.77
N ASP A 122 21.96 -3.31 6.01
CA ASP A 122 22.47 -4.45 5.22
C ASP A 122 21.52 -5.65 5.25
N SER A 123 20.97 -5.99 6.42
CA SER A 123 20.02 -7.08 6.56
C SER A 123 18.72 -6.87 5.74
N ASP A 124 18.25 -5.63 5.63
CA ASP A 124 17.06 -5.32 4.85
C ASP A 124 17.36 -5.23 3.34
N ALA A 125 18.56 -4.78 2.98
CA ALA A 125 19.05 -4.79 1.61
C ALA A 125 19.26 -6.22 1.11
N GLU A 126 19.82 -7.10 1.95
CA GLU A 126 20.04 -8.51 1.64
C GLU A 126 18.71 -9.26 1.45
N LYS A 127 17.73 -9.06 2.34
CA LYS A 127 16.37 -9.61 2.15
C LYS A 127 15.75 -9.21 0.82
N LYS A 128 15.89 -7.94 0.42
CA LYS A 128 15.39 -7.46 -0.87
C LYS A 128 16.14 -8.04 -2.06
N ARG A 129 17.47 -8.22 -1.95
CA ARG A 129 18.28 -8.87 -2.99
C ARG A 129 17.90 -10.34 -3.16
N ASN A 130 17.72 -11.07 -2.05
CA ASN A 130 17.31 -12.47 -2.08
C ASN A 130 15.90 -12.62 -2.69
N ALA A 131 14.93 -11.79 -2.29
CA ALA A 131 13.61 -11.77 -2.89
C ALA A 131 13.64 -11.46 -4.40
N ALA A 132 14.53 -10.55 -4.84
CA ALA A 132 14.71 -10.25 -6.25
C ALA A 132 15.39 -11.40 -7.02
N ALA A 133 16.31 -12.12 -6.38
CA ALA A 133 16.95 -13.30 -6.97
C ALA A 133 15.95 -14.46 -7.10
N GLU A 134 15.18 -14.75 -6.05
CA GLU A 134 14.08 -15.73 -6.08
C GLU A 134 13.06 -15.42 -7.18
N SER A 135 12.72 -14.13 -7.35
CA SER A 135 11.80 -13.69 -8.43
C SER A 135 12.38 -13.89 -9.84
N LYS A 136 13.71 -13.88 -9.99
CA LYS A 136 14.37 -14.16 -11.29
C LYS A 136 14.42 -15.64 -11.60
N GLU A 137 14.55 -16.50 -10.59
CA GLU A 137 14.56 -17.96 -10.72
C GLU A 137 13.13 -18.50 -10.92
N ALA A 138 12.12 -17.75 -10.48
CA ALA A 138 10.72 -18.05 -10.72
C ALA A 138 10.41 -18.00 -12.22
N GLY A 139 9.65 -18.97 -12.70
CA GLY A 139 9.22 -19.02 -14.10
C GLY A 139 8.37 -17.80 -14.50
N PRO A 140 8.26 -17.49 -15.82
CA PRO A 140 7.56 -16.29 -16.30
C PRO A 140 6.07 -16.25 -15.94
N LEU A 141 5.48 -17.37 -15.60
CA LEU A 141 4.07 -17.48 -15.16
C LEU A 141 3.90 -17.45 -13.64
N GLN A 142 5.00 -17.42 -12.86
CA GLN A 142 4.92 -17.44 -11.41
C GLN A 142 4.06 -16.27 -10.85
N PRO A 143 4.15 -15.03 -11.36
CA PRO A 143 3.28 -13.95 -10.88
C PRO A 143 1.78 -14.24 -11.04
N LEU A 144 1.40 -15.01 -12.06
CA LEU A 144 -0.01 -15.44 -12.25
C LEU A 144 -0.41 -16.53 -11.26
N VAL A 145 0.51 -17.45 -10.96
CA VAL A 145 0.29 -18.50 -9.95
C VAL A 145 0.14 -17.87 -8.58
N ASP A 146 1.00 -16.90 -8.24
CA ASP A 146 1.00 -16.20 -6.95
C ASP A 146 -0.22 -15.30 -6.76
N LEU A 147 -0.91 -14.94 -7.85
CA LEU A 147 -2.13 -14.15 -7.79
C LEU A 147 -3.31 -14.92 -7.17
N VAL A 148 -3.33 -16.25 -7.37
CA VAL A 148 -4.43 -17.12 -6.92
C VAL A 148 -4.14 -17.64 -5.51
N PRO A 149 -4.90 -17.22 -4.47
CA PRO A 149 -4.67 -17.71 -3.13
C PRO A 149 -5.03 -19.19 -2.98
N SER A 150 -4.18 -19.97 -2.34
CA SER A 150 -4.54 -21.33 -1.90
C SER A 150 -5.57 -21.33 -0.76
N ASN A 151 -5.58 -20.25 0.03
CA ASN A 151 -6.54 -20.02 1.11
C ASN A 151 -6.78 -18.52 1.26
N PHE A 152 -8.03 -18.10 1.06
CA PHE A 152 -8.44 -16.70 1.16
C PHE A 152 -8.20 -16.09 2.56
N VAL A 153 -8.52 -16.84 3.62
CA VAL A 153 -8.38 -16.35 5.00
C VAL A 153 -6.89 -16.13 5.34
N ALA A 154 -6.04 -17.05 4.91
CA ALA A 154 -4.60 -16.91 5.07
C ALA A 154 -4.05 -15.70 4.28
N ALA A 155 -4.53 -15.49 3.06
CA ALA A 155 -4.18 -14.31 2.26
C ALA A 155 -4.62 -13.00 2.94
N ALA A 156 -5.82 -12.97 3.50
CA ALA A 156 -6.38 -11.80 4.20
C ALA A 156 -5.74 -11.54 5.58
N SER A 157 -4.92 -12.45 6.10
CA SER A 157 -4.22 -12.25 7.38
C SER A 157 -2.88 -11.52 7.25
N ASP A 158 -2.34 -11.36 6.03
CA ASP A 158 -1.06 -10.69 5.78
C ASP A 158 -1.21 -9.65 4.66
N ASN A 159 -0.95 -8.39 4.99
CA ASN A 159 -0.97 -7.28 4.04
C ASN A 159 0.01 -7.44 2.86
N LYS A 160 0.97 -8.38 2.92
CA LYS A 160 1.84 -8.69 1.78
C LYS A 160 1.08 -9.39 0.66
N ASN A 161 -0.01 -10.05 0.98
CA ASN A 161 -0.83 -10.83 0.06
C ASN A 161 -2.03 -10.06 -0.51
N MET A 162 -1.97 -8.71 -0.51
CA MET A 162 -3.09 -7.87 -0.99
C MET A 162 -3.55 -8.20 -2.40
N LEU A 163 -2.65 -8.58 -3.31
CA LEU A 163 -3.00 -8.97 -4.69
C LEU A 163 -3.91 -10.20 -4.72
N GLN A 164 -3.69 -11.16 -3.82
CA GLN A 164 -4.53 -12.35 -3.69
C GLN A 164 -5.93 -11.99 -3.17
N VAL A 165 -6.01 -11.02 -2.25
CA VAL A 165 -7.29 -10.49 -1.73
C VAL A 165 -8.04 -9.74 -2.82
N ILE A 166 -7.34 -8.94 -3.64
CA ILE A 166 -7.90 -8.26 -4.82
C ILE A 166 -8.46 -9.28 -5.82
N PHE A 167 -7.69 -10.32 -6.16
CA PHE A 167 -8.14 -11.37 -7.06
C PHE A 167 -9.42 -12.03 -6.56
N PHE A 168 -9.45 -12.44 -5.30
CA PHE A 168 -10.64 -13.02 -4.69
C PHE A 168 -11.84 -12.07 -4.73
N SER A 169 -11.63 -10.79 -4.40
CA SER A 169 -12.70 -9.77 -4.38
C SER A 169 -13.33 -9.57 -5.76
N ILE A 170 -12.49 -9.54 -6.80
CA ILE A 170 -12.95 -9.43 -8.19
C ILE A 170 -13.75 -10.69 -8.58
N LEU A 171 -13.21 -11.88 -8.30
CA LEU A 171 -13.87 -13.14 -8.60
C LEU A 171 -15.22 -13.24 -7.87
N PHE A 172 -15.28 -12.84 -6.61
CA PHE A 172 -16.50 -12.81 -5.81
C PHE A 172 -17.53 -11.82 -6.42
N GLY A 173 -17.11 -10.60 -6.76
CA GLY A 173 -17.96 -9.60 -7.39
C GLY A 173 -18.52 -10.06 -8.75
N ILE A 174 -17.69 -10.70 -9.59
CA ILE A 174 -18.15 -11.32 -10.86
C ILE A 174 -19.19 -12.41 -10.59
N SER A 175 -18.93 -13.27 -9.59
CA SER A 175 -19.88 -14.34 -9.23
C SER A 175 -21.22 -13.80 -8.78
N MET A 176 -21.23 -12.63 -8.09
CA MET A 176 -22.48 -11.95 -7.71
C MET A 176 -23.29 -11.46 -8.91
N ILE A 177 -22.64 -11.05 -9.99
CA ILE A 177 -23.34 -10.62 -11.23
C ILE A 177 -23.95 -11.83 -11.94
N LEU A 178 -23.34 -13.02 -11.82
CA LEU A 178 -23.77 -14.24 -12.51
C LEU A 178 -24.95 -14.97 -11.84
N ILE A 179 -25.21 -14.71 -10.56
CA ILE A 179 -26.35 -15.30 -9.87
C ILE A 179 -27.64 -14.43 -10.03
N PRO A 180 -28.84 -15.02 -9.84
CA PRO A 180 -30.10 -14.27 -9.94
C PRO A 180 -30.11 -13.05 -9.02
N PRO A 181 -30.60 -11.88 -9.46
CA PRO A 181 -30.56 -10.62 -8.70
C PRO A 181 -31.19 -10.69 -7.30
N ASN A 182 -32.26 -11.47 -7.14
CA ASN A 182 -32.91 -11.67 -5.85
C ASN A 182 -32.02 -12.40 -4.83
N LYS A 183 -31.12 -13.28 -5.27
CA LYS A 183 -30.13 -13.97 -4.43
C LYS A 183 -28.88 -13.12 -4.18
N ALA A 184 -28.48 -12.31 -5.16
CA ALA A 184 -27.36 -11.40 -5.03
C ALA A 184 -27.65 -10.22 -4.09
N LYS A 185 -28.91 -9.73 -4.09
CA LYS A 185 -29.30 -8.50 -3.39
C LYS A 185 -28.89 -8.45 -1.90
N PRO A 186 -29.15 -9.47 -1.06
CA PRO A 186 -28.77 -9.40 0.35
C PRO A 186 -27.26 -9.23 0.57
N ILE A 187 -26.46 -9.91 -0.27
CA ILE A 187 -24.99 -9.84 -0.18
C ILE A 187 -24.53 -8.45 -0.67
N LYS A 188 -25.14 -7.94 -1.71
CA LYS A 188 -24.86 -6.59 -2.23
C LYS A 188 -25.15 -5.53 -1.17
N ASP A 189 -26.33 -5.55 -0.57
CA ASP A 189 -26.76 -4.63 0.49
C ASP A 189 -25.78 -4.70 1.71
N PHE A 190 -25.29 -5.90 2.01
CA PHE A 190 -24.27 -6.09 3.05
C PHE A 190 -22.96 -5.39 2.68
N PHE A 191 -22.41 -5.60 1.49
CA PHE A 191 -21.14 -4.98 1.09
C PHE A 191 -21.26 -3.47 0.89
N ASP A 192 -22.43 -2.97 0.49
CA ASP A 192 -22.72 -1.54 0.42
C ASP A 192 -22.61 -0.91 1.81
N SER A 193 -23.30 -1.47 2.80
CA SER A 193 -23.27 -1.00 4.19
C SER A 193 -21.87 -1.19 4.82
N PHE A 194 -21.22 -2.32 4.56
CA PHE A 194 -19.88 -2.60 5.05
C PHE A 194 -18.85 -1.60 4.52
N ASN A 195 -18.95 -1.22 3.23
CA ASN A 195 -18.09 -0.21 2.65
C ASN A 195 -18.25 1.16 3.33
N GLU A 196 -19.49 1.57 3.66
CA GLU A 196 -19.73 2.82 4.39
C GLU A 196 -19.13 2.80 5.79
N VAL A 197 -19.25 1.67 6.50
CA VAL A 197 -18.61 1.48 7.82
C VAL A 197 -17.10 1.59 7.72
N VAL A 198 -16.48 0.94 6.74
CA VAL A 198 -15.02 0.97 6.55
C VAL A 198 -14.55 2.39 6.21
N LEU A 199 -15.27 3.11 5.33
CA LEU A 199 -14.97 4.51 5.03
C LEU A 199 -15.07 5.39 6.29
N LYS A 200 -16.03 5.10 7.18
CA LYS A 200 -16.16 5.85 8.44
C LYS A 200 -15.03 5.56 9.44
N ILE A 201 -14.49 4.34 9.42
CA ILE A 201 -13.27 4.03 10.21
C ILE A 201 -12.08 4.88 9.73
N ILE A 202 -11.95 5.10 8.41
CA ILE A 202 -10.90 5.98 7.86
C ILE A 202 -11.03 7.41 8.38
N ASP A 203 -12.26 7.92 8.48
CA ASP A 203 -12.51 9.27 9.03
C ASP A 203 -12.13 9.41 10.51
N ILE A 204 -12.12 8.31 11.27
CA ILE A 204 -11.80 8.29 12.70
C ILE A 204 -10.28 8.25 12.93
N ILE A 205 -9.52 7.65 12.00
CA ILE A 205 -8.06 7.53 12.06
C ILE A 205 -7.38 8.82 11.58
#